data_68cf972362b3aaaa18305ff49cac73c7
#
_entry.id   68cf972362b3aaaa18305ff49cac73c7
#
_cell.length_a   1.000
_cell.length_b   1.000
_cell.length_c   1.000
_cell.angle_alpha   90.00
_cell.angle_beta   90.00
_cell.angle_gamma   90.00
#
_symmetry.space_group_name_H-M   'P 1'
#
loop_
_entity.id
_entity.type
_entity.pdbx_description
1 polymer ?
#
loop_
_entity_poly.entity_id
_entity_poly.type
_entity_poly.pdbx_seq_one_letter_code
_entity_poly.pdbx_strand_id
1 'polypeptide(L)'
;TTLILIVFTGLPRVGWKKFFQIAGCGALLGLHWMLFYCSIKASNVSIGVVCFALVGFFTAIFEPIIFKRKISWTELLLSLITVAGLLCIFSFDSRYRYGITIGVVSSAVCALYAIFNKKVSVGVRSRTMLMYQMSGGIVGVSIIIPFYLMIFPSNQPVVVIPEGYNLWW
;
A
#
# COMPACT_ATOMS: atom_id res chain seq x y z
N THR A 1 -9.21 16.80 -7.18
CA THR A 1 -10.48 16.04 -7.11
C THR A 1 -11.13 16.21 -5.73
N THR A 2 -10.43 15.99 -4.62
CA THR A 2 -10.99 16.07 -3.25
C THR A 2 -11.47 17.47 -2.88
N LEU A 3 -10.69 18.51 -3.21
CA LEU A 3 -11.07 19.91 -2.99
C LEU A 3 -12.35 20.29 -3.78
N ILE A 4 -12.45 19.85 -5.02
CA ILE A 4 -13.64 20.07 -5.85
C ILE A 4 -14.88 19.41 -5.22
N LEU A 5 -14.75 18.18 -4.73
CA LEU A 5 -15.83 17.47 -4.03
C LEU A 5 -16.28 18.20 -2.76
N ILE A 6 -15.34 18.73 -1.97
CA ILE A 6 -15.64 19.49 -0.75
C ILE A 6 -16.40 20.77 -1.08
N VAL A 7 -16.00 21.50 -2.11
CA VAL A 7 -16.64 22.75 -2.52
C VAL A 7 -18.08 22.52 -3.00
N PHE A 8 -18.34 21.45 -3.76
CA PHE A 8 -19.66 21.19 -4.33
C PHE A 8 -20.64 20.45 -3.43
N THR A 9 -20.16 19.69 -2.41
CA THR A 9 -21.06 18.84 -1.61
C THR A 9 -21.06 19.16 -0.12
N GLY A 10 -20.24 20.09 0.33
CA GLY A 10 -20.02 20.34 1.75
C GLY A 10 -19.30 19.19 2.46
N LEU A 11 -18.77 19.45 3.65
CA LEU A 11 -18.13 18.42 4.48
C LEU A 11 -19.22 17.53 5.10
N PRO A 12 -19.31 16.24 4.73
CA PRO A 12 -20.26 15.33 5.35
C PRO A 12 -19.86 15.14 6.82
N ARG A 13 -20.78 15.43 7.73
CA ARG A 13 -20.54 15.30 9.18
C ARG A 13 -20.45 13.84 9.57
N VAL A 14 -19.30 13.43 10.08
CA VAL A 14 -19.04 12.10 10.63
C VAL A 14 -18.57 12.27 12.09
N GLY A 15 -19.00 11.37 12.98
CA GLY A 15 -18.54 11.43 14.36
C GLY A 15 -17.00 11.29 14.46
N TRP A 16 -16.39 11.97 15.43
CA TRP A 16 -14.92 12.05 15.60
C TRP A 16 -14.24 10.68 15.58
N LYS A 17 -14.82 9.68 16.24
CA LYS A 17 -14.28 8.31 16.25
C LYS A 17 -14.21 7.71 14.85
N LYS A 18 -15.27 7.88 14.07
CA LYS A 18 -15.33 7.38 12.68
C LYS A 18 -14.39 8.15 11.77
N PHE A 19 -14.26 9.46 11.98
CA PHE A 19 -13.28 10.30 11.27
C PHE A 19 -11.86 9.78 11.43
N PHE A 20 -11.38 9.56 12.66
CA PHE A 20 -10.03 9.04 12.90
C PHE A 20 -9.82 7.63 12.34
N GLN A 21 -10.84 6.79 12.37
CA GLN A 21 -10.77 5.46 11.77
C GLN A 21 -10.58 5.55 10.24
N ILE A 22 -11.34 6.41 9.56
CA ILE A 22 -11.25 6.59 8.11
C ILE A 22 -9.91 7.25 7.73
N ALA A 23 -9.50 8.29 8.46
CA ALA A 23 -8.23 8.98 8.24
C ALA A 23 -7.04 8.03 8.46
N GLY A 24 -7.11 7.18 9.50
CA GLY A 24 -6.10 6.15 9.75
C GLY A 24 -6.00 5.13 8.61
N CYS A 25 -7.12 4.72 8.02
CA CYS A 25 -7.10 3.91 6.80
C CYS A 25 -6.41 4.65 5.65
N GLY A 26 -6.65 5.95 5.49
CA GLY A 26 -5.98 6.78 4.49
C GLY A 26 -4.47 6.86 4.73
N ALA A 27 -4.04 7.00 5.98
CA ALA A 27 -2.62 7.01 6.35
C ALA A 27 -1.94 5.67 6.04
N LEU A 28 -2.61 4.53 6.32
CA LEU A 28 -2.12 3.19 5.94
C LEU A 28 -1.97 3.05 4.43
N LEU A 29 -2.92 3.56 3.66
CA LEU A 29 -2.83 3.57 2.20
C LEU A 29 -1.64 4.41 1.73
N GLY A 30 -1.44 5.60 2.30
CA GLY A 30 -0.29 6.46 2.01
C GLY A 30 1.04 5.77 2.33
N LEU A 31 1.14 5.12 3.49
CA LEU A 31 2.32 4.35 3.90
C LEU A 31 2.60 3.19 2.93
N HIS A 32 1.56 2.44 2.53
CA HIS A 32 1.70 1.39 1.53
C HIS A 32 2.30 1.93 0.22
N TRP A 33 1.75 3.02 -0.32
CA TRP A 33 2.27 3.61 -1.55
C TRP A 33 3.73 4.05 -1.43
N MET A 34 4.11 4.68 -0.30
CA MET A 34 5.51 5.04 -0.05
C MET A 34 6.42 3.82 -0.08
N LEU A 35 6.08 2.77 0.68
CA LEU A 35 6.86 1.53 0.72
C LEU A 35 6.93 0.86 -0.65
N PHE A 36 5.83 0.87 -1.39
CA PHE A 36 5.77 0.31 -2.74
C PHE A 36 6.74 1.01 -3.70
N TYR A 37 6.72 2.35 -3.71
CA TYR A 37 7.67 3.12 -4.53
C TYR A 37 9.12 2.96 -4.05
N CYS A 38 9.35 2.85 -2.74
CA CYS A 38 10.68 2.53 -2.20
C CYS A 38 11.18 1.17 -2.69
N SER A 39 10.31 0.16 -2.71
CA SER A 39 10.61 -1.17 -3.24
C SER A 39 11.02 -1.11 -4.72
N ILE A 40 10.25 -0.39 -5.54
CA ILE A 40 10.56 -0.19 -6.96
C ILE A 40 11.91 0.52 -7.13
N LYS A 41 12.17 1.56 -6.35
CA LYS A 41 13.42 2.32 -6.40
C LYS A 41 14.64 1.50 -5.96
N ALA A 42 14.46 0.61 -4.98
CA ALA A 42 15.51 -0.27 -4.46
C ALA A 42 15.72 -1.54 -5.30
N SER A 43 14.82 -1.80 -6.27
CA SER A 43 14.90 -2.97 -7.15
C SER A 43 14.52 -2.61 -8.58
N ASN A 44 13.33 -2.97 -9.01
CA ASN A 44 12.72 -2.57 -10.28
C ASN A 44 11.19 -2.71 -10.20
N VAL A 45 10.49 -2.22 -11.24
CA VAL A 45 9.02 -2.23 -11.30
C VAL A 45 8.46 -3.65 -11.24
N SER A 46 9.09 -4.60 -11.96
CA SER A 46 8.63 -6.00 -12.01
C SER A 46 8.63 -6.64 -10.62
N ILE A 47 9.71 -6.44 -9.85
CA ILE A 47 9.83 -6.94 -8.48
C ILE A 47 8.78 -6.31 -7.57
N GLY A 48 8.59 -4.99 -7.64
CA GLY A 48 7.55 -4.31 -6.85
C GLY A 48 6.16 -4.88 -7.11
N VAL A 49 5.80 -5.06 -8.39
CA VAL A 49 4.49 -5.61 -8.79
C VAL A 49 4.34 -7.07 -8.36
N VAL A 50 5.38 -7.88 -8.48
CA VAL A 50 5.34 -9.29 -8.05
C VAL A 50 5.23 -9.40 -6.53
N CYS A 51 5.93 -8.56 -5.75
CA CYS A 51 5.74 -8.47 -4.30
C CYS A 51 4.30 -8.09 -3.94
N PHE A 52 3.67 -7.19 -4.72
CA PHE A 52 2.28 -6.77 -4.48
C PHE A 52 1.29 -7.95 -4.59
N ALA A 53 1.58 -8.99 -5.35
CA ALA A 53 0.75 -10.20 -5.40
C ALA A 53 0.62 -10.91 -4.04
N LEU A 54 1.55 -10.66 -3.09
CA LEU A 54 1.47 -11.18 -1.72
C LEU A 54 0.35 -10.55 -0.87
N VAL A 55 -0.31 -9.50 -1.34
CA VAL A 55 -1.46 -8.89 -0.63
C VAL A 55 -2.54 -9.93 -0.35
N GLY A 56 -2.81 -10.83 -1.32
CA GLY A 56 -3.76 -11.93 -1.15
C GLY A 56 -3.36 -12.89 -0.02
N PHE A 57 -2.09 -13.25 0.06
CA PHE A 57 -1.54 -14.11 1.11
C PHE A 57 -1.69 -13.46 2.50
N PHE A 58 -1.27 -12.22 2.65
CA PHE A 58 -1.43 -11.49 3.92
C PHE A 58 -2.90 -11.29 4.30
N THR A 59 -3.77 -11.05 3.32
CA THR A 59 -5.21 -10.92 3.57
C THR A 59 -5.80 -12.23 4.07
N ALA A 60 -5.44 -13.37 3.47
CA ALA A 60 -5.91 -14.70 3.88
C ALA A 60 -5.53 -15.04 5.33
N ILE A 61 -4.41 -14.46 5.84
CA ILE A 61 -3.97 -14.65 7.23
C ILE A 61 -4.58 -13.60 8.16
N PHE A 62 -4.53 -12.32 7.80
CA PHE A 62 -4.91 -11.23 8.69
C PHE A 62 -6.43 -11.08 8.83
N GLU A 63 -7.20 -11.33 7.77
CA GLU A 63 -8.66 -11.17 7.81
C GLU A 63 -9.33 -12.10 8.83
N PRO A 64 -9.03 -13.40 8.89
CA PRO A 64 -9.58 -14.28 9.91
C PRO A 64 -9.20 -13.88 11.34
N ILE A 65 -7.96 -13.42 11.55
CA ILE A 65 -7.48 -12.96 12.86
C ILE A 65 -8.25 -11.72 13.33
N ILE A 66 -8.40 -10.72 12.44
CA ILE A 66 -9.02 -9.44 12.76
C ILE A 66 -10.54 -9.57 12.95
N PHE A 67 -11.19 -10.41 12.14
CA PHE A 67 -12.64 -10.66 12.24
C PHE A 67 -13.02 -11.86 13.11
N LYS A 68 -12.03 -12.54 13.72
CA LYS A 68 -12.24 -13.75 14.55
C LYS A 68 -13.05 -14.83 13.81
N ARG A 69 -12.74 -15.05 12.53
CA ARG A 69 -13.35 -16.07 11.68
C ARG A 69 -12.42 -17.27 11.52
N LYS A 70 -12.98 -18.39 11.05
CA LYS A 70 -12.17 -19.55 10.70
C LYS A 70 -11.34 -19.25 9.44
N ILE A 71 -10.10 -19.74 9.42
CA ILE A 71 -9.21 -19.63 8.25
C ILE A 71 -9.80 -20.47 7.12
N SER A 72 -9.87 -19.90 5.92
CA SER A 72 -10.23 -20.61 4.70
C SER A 72 -8.98 -21.30 4.16
N TRP A 73 -8.94 -22.62 4.29
CA TRP A 73 -7.82 -23.42 3.78
C TRP A 73 -7.63 -23.28 2.26
N THR A 74 -8.72 -23.12 1.52
CA THR A 74 -8.67 -22.91 0.08
C THR A 74 -7.97 -21.60 -0.29
N GLU A 75 -8.33 -20.50 0.38
CA GLU A 75 -7.68 -19.20 0.15
C GLU A 75 -6.20 -19.23 0.55
N LEU A 76 -5.88 -19.89 1.65
CA LEU A 76 -4.50 -20.04 2.11
C LEU A 76 -3.67 -20.87 1.12
N LEU A 77 -4.18 -22.00 0.62
CA LEU A 77 -3.49 -22.83 -0.37
C LEU A 77 -3.25 -22.08 -1.68
N LEU A 78 -4.27 -21.38 -2.20
CA LEU A 78 -4.12 -20.57 -3.41
C LEU A 78 -3.08 -19.45 -3.23
N SER A 79 -3.06 -18.81 -2.07
CA SER A 79 -2.07 -17.77 -1.79
C SER A 79 -0.66 -18.33 -1.58
N LEU A 80 -0.51 -19.57 -1.09
CA LEU A 80 0.78 -20.25 -1.00
C LEU A 80 1.38 -20.55 -2.39
N ILE A 81 0.55 -20.85 -3.40
CA ILE A 81 1.01 -20.98 -4.78
C ILE A 81 1.64 -19.67 -5.27
N THR A 82 1.03 -18.54 -4.95
CA THR A 82 1.59 -17.19 -5.27
C THR A 82 2.93 -16.99 -4.59
N VAL A 83 3.06 -17.37 -3.31
CA VAL A 83 4.34 -17.30 -2.57
C VAL A 83 5.39 -18.18 -3.21
N ALA A 84 5.04 -19.41 -3.57
CA ALA A 84 5.96 -20.33 -4.23
C ALA A 84 6.45 -19.78 -5.58
N GLY A 85 5.55 -19.24 -6.41
CA GLY A 85 5.93 -18.55 -7.65
C GLY A 85 6.88 -17.38 -7.41
N LEU A 86 6.62 -16.60 -6.38
CA LEU A 86 7.50 -15.48 -5.98
C LEU A 86 8.90 -15.99 -5.58
N LEU A 87 8.99 -17.03 -4.76
CA LEU A 87 10.25 -17.63 -4.34
C LEU A 87 11.05 -18.17 -5.56
N CYS A 88 10.38 -18.77 -6.53
CA CYS A 88 11.03 -19.21 -7.76
C CYS A 88 11.64 -18.04 -8.54
N ILE A 89 10.96 -16.90 -8.61
CA ILE A 89 11.47 -15.70 -9.31
C ILE A 89 12.66 -15.09 -8.56
N PHE A 90 12.62 -15.04 -7.22
CA PHE A 90 13.62 -14.34 -6.41
C PHE A 90 14.82 -15.20 -6.00
N SER A 91 14.77 -16.52 -6.15
CA SER A 91 15.92 -17.40 -5.86
C SER A 91 17.13 -17.09 -6.74
N PHE A 92 16.93 -16.43 -7.88
CA PHE A 92 17.97 -16.22 -8.87
C PHE A 92 18.73 -14.90 -8.75
N ASP A 93 18.26 -13.89 -7.97
CA ASP A 93 18.97 -12.62 -7.90
C ASP A 93 19.03 -12.02 -6.49
N SER A 94 20.20 -12.22 -5.86
CA SER A 94 20.48 -11.69 -4.51
C SER A 94 20.64 -10.16 -4.45
N ARG A 95 20.76 -9.48 -5.60
CA ARG A 95 20.95 -8.01 -5.67
C ARG A 95 19.76 -7.23 -5.14
N TYR A 96 18.55 -7.78 -5.29
CA TYR A 96 17.31 -7.07 -5.00
C TYR A 96 16.69 -7.39 -3.63
N ARG A 97 17.42 -8.09 -2.75
CA ARG A 97 16.90 -8.51 -1.43
C ARG A 97 16.28 -7.37 -0.63
N TYR A 98 16.92 -6.22 -0.64
CA TYR A 98 16.43 -5.04 0.07
C TYR A 98 15.10 -4.53 -0.50
N GLY A 99 15.01 -4.38 -1.82
CA GLY A 99 13.77 -3.99 -2.49
C GLY A 99 12.64 -4.99 -2.29
N ILE A 100 12.94 -6.29 -2.32
CA ILE A 100 11.99 -7.37 -2.05
C ILE A 100 11.45 -7.28 -0.61
N THR A 101 12.31 -7.09 0.37
CA THR A 101 11.89 -6.96 1.78
C THR A 101 10.94 -5.80 1.97
N ILE A 102 11.24 -4.63 1.40
CA ILE A 102 10.35 -3.46 1.44
C ILE A 102 9.02 -3.77 0.72
N GLY A 103 9.05 -4.44 -0.43
CA GLY A 103 7.87 -4.82 -1.19
C GLY A 103 6.94 -5.77 -0.42
N VAL A 104 7.52 -6.75 0.28
CA VAL A 104 6.78 -7.68 1.16
C VAL A 104 6.11 -6.92 2.29
N VAL A 105 6.83 -6.02 2.97
CA VAL A 105 6.27 -5.17 4.04
C VAL A 105 5.15 -4.27 3.48
N SER A 106 5.36 -3.67 2.31
CA SER A 106 4.34 -2.87 1.62
C SER A 106 3.05 -3.67 1.39
N SER A 107 3.19 -4.92 0.95
CA SER A 107 2.04 -5.81 0.68
C SER A 107 1.29 -6.18 1.97
N ALA A 108 1.99 -6.40 3.07
CA ALA A 108 1.37 -6.62 4.38
C ALA A 108 0.59 -5.38 4.85
N VAL A 109 1.15 -4.18 4.69
CA VAL A 109 0.46 -2.92 5.02
C VAL A 109 -0.77 -2.72 4.13
N CYS A 110 -0.69 -3.07 2.83
CA CYS A 110 -1.83 -3.01 1.92
C CYS A 110 -2.96 -3.96 2.33
N ALA A 111 -2.62 -5.18 2.75
CA ALA A 111 -3.61 -6.13 3.27
C ALA A 111 -4.32 -5.59 4.52
N LEU A 112 -3.57 -5.03 5.46
CA LEU A 112 -4.14 -4.38 6.65
C LEU A 112 -5.06 -3.21 6.25
N TYR A 113 -4.62 -2.36 5.33
CA TYR A 113 -5.46 -1.29 4.80
C TYR A 113 -6.78 -1.84 4.24
N ALA A 114 -6.74 -2.85 3.38
CA ALA A 114 -7.93 -3.43 2.76
C ALA A 114 -8.92 -3.97 3.81
N ILE A 115 -8.41 -4.68 4.82
CA ILE A 115 -9.22 -5.26 5.90
C ILE A 115 -9.84 -4.16 6.79
N PHE A 116 -9.06 -3.17 7.21
CA PHE A 116 -9.59 -2.05 8.00
C PHE A 116 -10.56 -1.19 7.18
N ASN A 117 -10.27 -0.96 5.91
CA ASN A 117 -11.16 -0.27 5.00
C ASN A 117 -12.53 -0.96 4.91
N LYS A 118 -12.55 -2.29 4.74
CA LYS A 118 -13.77 -3.11 4.75
C LYS A 118 -14.55 -2.94 6.07
N LYS A 119 -13.85 -2.97 7.20
CA LYS A 119 -14.46 -2.81 8.53
C LYS A 119 -15.05 -1.42 8.75
N VAL A 120 -14.36 -0.39 8.31
CA VAL A 120 -14.73 1.02 8.56
C VAL A 120 -15.77 1.52 7.56
N SER A 121 -15.84 0.94 6.35
CA SER A 121 -16.78 1.35 5.30
C SER A 121 -18.25 1.05 5.63
N VAL A 122 -18.53 0.16 6.58
CA VAL A 122 -19.90 -0.21 6.95
C VAL A 122 -20.67 1.02 7.46
N GLY A 123 -21.78 1.31 6.79
CA GLY A 123 -22.67 2.44 7.15
C GLY A 123 -22.12 3.83 6.74
N VAL A 124 -21.07 3.90 5.96
CA VAL A 124 -20.50 5.16 5.45
C VAL A 124 -20.71 5.26 3.94
N ARG A 125 -21.16 6.42 3.46
CA ARG A 125 -21.29 6.67 2.03
C ARG A 125 -19.89 6.66 1.39
N SER A 126 -19.74 5.99 0.24
CA SER A 126 -18.45 5.87 -0.49
C SER A 126 -17.76 7.22 -0.73
N ARG A 127 -18.55 8.26 -1.00
CA ARG A 127 -18.07 9.64 -1.22
C ARG A 127 -17.39 10.19 0.05
N THR A 128 -18.02 10.04 1.21
CA THR A 128 -17.49 10.44 2.52
C THR A 128 -16.21 9.67 2.86
N MET A 129 -16.22 8.36 2.60
CA MET A 129 -15.07 7.49 2.80
C MET A 129 -13.86 7.99 2.01
N LEU A 130 -14.05 8.23 0.70
CA LEU A 130 -12.98 8.70 -0.18
C LEU A 130 -12.39 10.05 0.26
N MET A 131 -13.25 11.02 0.62
CA MET A 131 -12.79 12.36 1.04
C MET A 131 -11.90 12.30 2.28
N TYR A 132 -12.35 11.60 3.32
CA TYR A 132 -11.58 11.50 4.57
C TYR A 132 -10.34 10.60 4.43
N GLN A 133 -10.38 9.57 3.61
CA GLN A 133 -9.20 8.76 3.31
C GLN A 133 -8.14 9.55 2.57
N MET A 134 -8.52 10.33 1.55
CA MET A 134 -7.57 11.15 0.81
C MET A 134 -6.92 12.21 1.71
N SER A 135 -7.71 12.89 2.56
CA SER A 135 -7.16 13.85 3.52
C SER A 135 -6.24 13.17 4.56
N GLY A 136 -6.66 12.03 5.10
CA GLY A 136 -5.84 11.23 6.02
C GLY A 136 -4.55 10.72 5.38
N GLY A 137 -4.61 10.31 4.10
CA GLY A 137 -3.46 9.91 3.31
C GLY A 137 -2.46 11.05 3.10
N ILE A 138 -2.95 12.24 2.72
CA ILE A 138 -2.10 13.42 2.54
C ILE A 138 -1.40 13.80 3.86
N VAL A 139 -2.15 13.87 4.96
CA VAL A 139 -1.57 14.18 6.27
C VAL A 139 -0.57 13.10 6.70
N GLY A 140 -0.92 11.83 6.55
CA GLY A 140 -0.03 10.70 6.89
C GLY A 140 1.27 10.75 6.11
N VAL A 141 1.20 10.91 4.80
CA VAL A 141 2.38 11.01 3.92
C VAL A 141 3.21 12.25 4.27
N SER A 142 2.58 13.41 4.53
CA SER A 142 3.28 14.64 4.92
C SER A 142 4.06 14.50 6.23
N ILE A 143 3.59 13.68 7.16
CA ILE A 143 4.31 13.37 8.40
C ILE A 143 5.48 12.42 8.14
N ILE A 144 5.31 11.45 7.24
CA ILE A 144 6.31 10.40 6.97
C ILE A 144 7.43 10.90 6.04
N ILE A 145 7.13 11.82 5.10
CA ILE A 145 8.12 12.36 4.15
C ILE A 145 9.39 12.89 4.83
N PRO A 146 9.36 13.72 5.88
CA PRO A 146 10.57 14.19 6.55
C PRO A 146 11.45 13.05 7.07
N PHE A 147 10.83 12.03 7.67
CA PHE A 147 11.56 10.85 8.14
C PHE A 147 12.17 10.05 6.98
N TYR A 148 11.44 9.94 5.88
CA TYR A 148 11.94 9.28 4.68
C TYR A 148 13.17 10.01 4.11
N LEU A 149 13.13 11.34 4.03
CA LEU A 149 14.24 12.15 3.51
C LEU A 149 15.46 12.15 4.44
N MET A 150 15.27 11.98 5.75
CA MET A 150 16.38 11.81 6.71
C MET A 150 17.09 10.46 6.52
N ILE A 151 16.35 9.40 6.24
CA ILE A 151 16.91 8.03 6.08
C ILE A 151 17.48 7.82 4.67
N PHE A 152 16.84 8.42 3.66
CA PHE A 152 17.23 8.32 2.25
C PHE A 152 17.48 9.74 1.67
N PRO A 153 18.63 10.34 1.94
CA PRO A 153 18.97 11.65 1.39
C PRO A 153 18.93 11.62 -0.14
N SER A 154 18.33 12.64 -0.73
CA SER A 154 17.95 12.74 -2.14
C SER A 154 19.12 12.86 -3.14
N ASN A 155 20.34 12.63 -2.71
CA ASN A 155 21.56 12.74 -3.53
C ASN A 155 21.75 11.56 -4.53
N GLN A 156 20.82 10.62 -4.57
CA GLN A 156 20.83 9.59 -5.60
C GLN A 156 20.02 10.09 -6.81
N PRO A 157 20.57 10.03 -8.05
CA PRO A 157 19.81 10.39 -9.24
C PRO A 157 18.56 9.51 -9.32
N VAL A 158 17.41 10.16 -9.40
CA VAL A 158 16.08 9.51 -9.33
C VAL A 158 15.83 8.54 -10.48
N VAL A 159 16.51 8.72 -11.58
CA VAL A 159 16.50 7.82 -12.75
C VAL A 159 17.84 7.99 -13.48
N VAL A 160 18.66 6.97 -13.52
CA VAL A 160 19.70 6.86 -14.56
C VAL A 160 18.97 6.38 -15.80
N ILE A 161 18.58 7.30 -16.67
CA ILE A 161 18.15 6.95 -18.02
C ILE A 161 19.45 6.54 -18.74
N PRO A 162 19.62 5.28 -19.17
CA PRO A 162 20.80 4.91 -19.95
C PRO A 162 20.84 5.79 -21.19
N GLU A 163 22.00 6.39 -21.47
CA GLU A 163 22.21 7.12 -22.71
C GLU A 163 21.91 6.20 -23.89
N GLY A 164 20.92 6.57 -24.70
CA GLY A 164 20.49 5.79 -25.86
C GLY A 164 19.04 5.29 -25.84
N TYR A 165 18.30 5.48 -24.75
CA TYR A 165 16.84 5.25 -24.76
C TYR A 165 16.11 6.43 -25.41
N ASN A 166 15.72 6.26 -26.66
CA ASN A 166 14.80 7.18 -27.31
C ASN A 166 13.41 7.00 -26.68
N LEU A 167 12.87 8.06 -26.06
CA LEU A 167 11.55 8.13 -25.42
C LEU A 167 10.34 8.02 -26.38
N TRP A 168 10.52 7.40 -27.56
CA TRP A 168 9.50 7.30 -28.61
C TRP A 168 9.09 5.85 -28.90
N TRP A 169 8.80 5.08 -27.83
CA TRP A 169 8.12 3.78 -27.94
C TRP A 169 6.92 3.73 -27.00
#